data_8047a185b041d01ecd25c3225a421c55
#
_entry.id   8047a185b041d01ecd25c3225a421c55
#
_cell.length_a   1.000
_cell.length_b   1.000
_cell.length_c   1.000
_cell.angle_alpha   90.00
_cell.angle_beta   90.00
_cell.angle_gamma   90.00
#
_symmetry.space_group_name_H-M   'P 1'
#
loop_
_entity.id
_entity.type
_entity.pdbx_description
1 polymer ?
#
loop_
_entity_poly.entity_id
_entity_poly.type
_entity_poly.pdbx_seq_one_letter_code
_entity_poly.pdbx_strand_id
1 'polypeptide(L)'
;MSVRGKKVLVLGLSKSGIAAAKFAKKHGADVYLTEYSDITTKIQSDNAKMLEDLGVHVEYNGHSDEFIKKSDFAVASPGISPHSQIIKRVRAEQIPVISELELAYRECDIPFIIITGTNGKTTTTALTQHILSKKLKTEACGNIGTPPCLVADENLDYFVCEASSFQLDMSTSLKPYIAVWTNFTPDHIDWHNGLENYFNAKARVFREPQTAQYCVLNAKDSKLLDFSKEIKAKVIFFGENIGENCCYHDHKTIFYKFNGNIEEIIKLSDCPLIGEHNYQNIECAIVCAKLTGIDNETIKDAIMEFKAPAHRLEKVAQSGGITFYNDSKATNPEASVVAINSFNNQNVVLIAGGRDKNTDLTEFCHSVNEHIKTVILIGEAANRFEQNLIQNGFNSIIKEDTLQSAVDKGIELKPDVILLSPACASFDMFNSYEHRGEVFKEYVLSRIQ
;
A
#
# COMPACT_ATOMS: atom_id res chain seq x y z
N MET A 1 -3.31 11.58 25.05
CA MET A 1 -4.44 11.38 26.00
C MET A 1 -4.63 9.89 26.13
N SER A 2 -4.38 9.32 27.30
CA SER A 2 -4.56 7.87 27.52
C SER A 2 -6.02 7.45 27.39
N VAL A 3 -6.25 6.25 26.84
CA VAL A 3 -7.60 5.64 26.73
C VAL A 3 -8.12 5.15 28.07
N ARG A 4 -7.27 5.08 29.09
CA ARG A 4 -7.62 4.53 30.41
C ARG A 4 -8.79 5.28 31.04
N GLY A 5 -9.85 4.56 31.37
CA GLY A 5 -11.08 5.10 31.96
C GLY A 5 -11.95 5.88 30.96
N LYS A 6 -11.61 5.90 29.66
CA LYS A 6 -12.41 6.50 28.61
C LYS A 6 -13.42 5.53 28.04
N LYS A 7 -14.52 6.05 27.54
CA LYS A 7 -15.51 5.32 26.76
C LYS A 7 -15.18 5.46 25.27
N VAL A 8 -14.80 4.36 24.66
CA VAL A 8 -14.31 4.32 23.27
C VAL A 8 -15.34 3.64 22.37
N LEU A 9 -15.84 4.37 21.37
CA LEU A 9 -16.69 3.81 20.33
C LEU A 9 -15.83 3.29 19.20
N VAL A 10 -15.95 2.02 18.84
CA VAL A 10 -15.28 1.41 17.71
C VAL A 10 -16.28 1.20 16.58
N LEU A 11 -16.01 1.78 15.41
CA LEU A 11 -16.87 1.70 14.23
C LEU A 11 -16.38 0.59 13.29
N GLY A 12 -17.18 -0.47 13.16
CA GLY A 12 -16.97 -1.60 12.24
C GLY A 12 -16.30 -2.81 12.89
N LEU A 13 -16.83 -4.01 12.61
CA LEU A 13 -16.31 -5.33 13.04
C LEU A 13 -15.27 -5.88 12.02
N SER A 14 -14.42 -5.01 11.51
CA SER A 14 -13.31 -5.34 10.62
C SER A 14 -12.05 -5.75 11.41
N LYS A 15 -11.02 -6.23 10.69
CA LYS A 15 -9.73 -6.57 11.32
C LYS A 15 -9.17 -5.41 12.15
N SER A 16 -9.22 -4.17 11.64
CA SER A 16 -8.75 -2.97 12.36
C SER A 16 -9.66 -2.61 13.54
N GLY A 17 -10.98 -2.74 13.39
CA GLY A 17 -11.93 -2.47 14.48
C GLY A 17 -11.76 -3.45 15.64
N ILE A 18 -11.61 -4.75 15.34
CA ILE A 18 -11.34 -5.78 16.35
C ILE A 18 -10.01 -5.50 17.07
N ALA A 19 -8.97 -5.13 16.33
CA ALA A 19 -7.67 -4.77 16.91
C ALA A 19 -7.78 -3.57 17.84
N ALA A 20 -8.45 -2.49 17.39
CA ALA A 20 -8.69 -1.30 18.19
C ALA A 20 -9.48 -1.59 19.47
N ALA A 21 -10.56 -2.41 19.37
CA ALA A 21 -11.38 -2.77 20.52
C ALA A 21 -10.59 -3.57 21.57
N LYS A 22 -9.83 -4.59 21.13
CA LYS A 22 -8.96 -5.37 22.02
C LYS A 22 -7.91 -4.51 22.73
N PHE A 23 -7.24 -3.69 21.93
CA PHE A 23 -6.19 -2.81 22.42
C PHE A 23 -6.72 -1.79 23.42
N ALA A 24 -7.78 -1.06 23.09
CA ALA A 24 -8.40 -0.09 23.99
C ALA A 24 -8.88 -0.76 25.30
N LYS A 25 -9.50 -1.94 25.21
CA LYS A 25 -9.94 -2.70 26.38
C LYS A 25 -8.79 -3.12 27.27
N LYS A 26 -7.71 -3.64 26.70
CA LYS A 26 -6.48 -4.02 27.42
C LYS A 26 -5.87 -2.81 28.15
N HIS A 27 -5.96 -1.61 27.56
CA HIS A 27 -5.47 -0.36 28.15
C HIS A 27 -6.45 0.32 29.11
N GLY A 28 -7.54 -0.38 29.48
CA GLY A 28 -8.46 0.04 30.55
C GLY A 28 -9.56 0.99 30.09
N ALA A 29 -9.91 0.98 28.81
CA ALA A 29 -11.09 1.66 28.30
C ALA A 29 -12.38 0.87 28.54
N ASP A 30 -13.51 1.57 28.59
CA ASP A 30 -14.85 1.00 28.42
C ASP A 30 -15.20 1.07 26.93
N VAL A 31 -15.29 -0.09 26.26
CA VAL A 31 -15.31 -0.17 24.79
C VAL A 31 -16.68 -0.57 24.28
N TYR A 32 -17.19 0.20 23.34
CA TYR A 32 -18.44 0.00 22.61
C TYR A 32 -18.13 -0.20 21.13
N LEU A 33 -18.36 -1.41 20.59
CA LEU A 33 -18.16 -1.69 19.16
C LEU A 33 -19.52 -1.77 18.46
N THR A 34 -19.67 -1.06 17.37
CA THR A 34 -20.90 -1.03 16.57
C THR A 34 -20.65 -1.38 15.12
N GLU A 35 -21.45 -2.31 14.57
CA GLU A 35 -21.40 -2.75 13.18
C GLU A 35 -22.74 -2.49 12.49
N TYR A 36 -22.68 -1.89 11.28
CA TYR A 36 -23.90 -1.58 10.51
C TYR A 36 -24.60 -2.83 10.00
N SER A 37 -23.81 -3.78 9.50
CA SER A 37 -24.32 -5.01 8.90
C SER A 37 -24.76 -6.03 9.94
N ASP A 38 -25.64 -6.94 9.53
CA ASP A 38 -25.96 -8.10 10.34
C ASP A 38 -24.77 -9.09 10.35
N ILE A 39 -24.68 -9.89 11.41
CA ILE A 39 -23.68 -10.96 11.52
C ILE A 39 -24.20 -12.18 10.73
N THR A 40 -23.62 -12.37 9.52
CA THR A 40 -24.07 -13.42 8.60
C THR A 40 -23.12 -14.60 8.51
N THR A 41 -21.88 -14.45 8.98
CA THR A 41 -20.86 -15.50 8.89
C THR A 41 -20.45 -15.98 10.29
N LYS A 42 -20.04 -17.26 10.36
CA LYS A 42 -19.49 -17.84 11.60
C LYS A 42 -18.30 -17.04 12.12
N ILE A 43 -17.43 -16.57 11.23
CA ILE A 43 -16.23 -15.78 11.61
C ILE A 43 -16.65 -14.46 12.31
N GLN A 44 -17.66 -13.78 11.77
CA GLN A 44 -18.17 -12.55 12.40
C GLN A 44 -18.78 -12.84 13.77
N SER A 45 -19.57 -13.93 13.89
CA SER A 45 -20.16 -14.35 15.16
C SER A 45 -19.10 -14.72 16.20
N ASP A 46 -18.09 -15.49 15.81
CA ASP A 46 -16.99 -15.87 16.71
C ASP A 46 -16.18 -14.63 17.16
N ASN A 47 -15.96 -13.67 16.28
CA ASN A 47 -15.29 -12.41 16.62
C ASN A 47 -16.13 -11.53 17.58
N ALA A 48 -17.42 -11.41 17.34
CA ALA A 48 -18.32 -10.66 18.23
C ALA A 48 -18.31 -11.26 19.62
N LYS A 49 -18.53 -12.58 19.71
CA LYS A 49 -18.51 -13.31 20.97
C LYS A 49 -17.17 -13.18 21.72
N MET A 50 -16.06 -13.32 21.02
CA MET A 50 -14.72 -13.15 21.59
C MET A 50 -14.54 -11.74 22.20
N LEU A 51 -15.08 -10.69 21.55
CA LEU A 51 -15.01 -9.33 22.07
C LEU A 51 -15.93 -9.16 23.31
N GLU A 52 -17.13 -9.75 23.30
CA GLU A 52 -18.04 -9.78 24.46
C GLU A 52 -17.40 -10.49 25.65
N ASP A 53 -16.74 -11.63 25.42
CA ASP A 53 -16.01 -12.38 26.45
C ASP A 53 -14.86 -11.56 27.08
N LEU A 54 -14.29 -10.61 26.32
CA LEU A 54 -13.32 -9.62 26.80
C LEU A 54 -13.97 -8.42 27.53
N GLY A 55 -15.30 -8.38 27.61
CA GLY A 55 -16.06 -7.31 28.23
C GLY A 55 -16.19 -6.05 27.35
N VAL A 56 -16.13 -6.20 26.02
CA VAL A 56 -16.49 -5.16 25.06
C VAL A 56 -18.01 -5.22 24.85
N HIS A 57 -18.68 -4.06 24.84
CA HIS A 57 -20.09 -3.99 24.47
C HIS A 57 -20.20 -4.02 22.94
N VAL A 58 -20.89 -5.01 22.38
CA VAL A 58 -21.01 -5.20 20.93
C VAL A 58 -22.47 -5.02 20.50
N GLU A 59 -22.69 -4.22 19.46
CA GLU A 59 -23.97 -4.17 18.73
C GLU A 59 -23.73 -4.33 17.24
N TYR A 60 -24.73 -4.86 16.54
CA TYR A 60 -24.74 -5.03 15.10
C TYR A 60 -26.15 -4.81 14.55
N ASN A 61 -26.29 -4.83 13.22
CA ASN A 61 -27.54 -4.51 12.54
C ASN A 61 -27.99 -3.05 12.76
N GLY A 62 -27.03 -2.14 12.77
CA GLY A 62 -27.23 -0.69 12.91
C GLY A 62 -26.34 -0.06 13.97
N HIS A 63 -26.56 1.23 14.19
CA HIS A 63 -25.80 2.04 15.15
C HIS A 63 -26.77 2.76 16.08
N SER A 64 -26.81 2.39 17.37
CA SER A 64 -27.68 3.00 18.35
C SER A 64 -27.18 4.36 18.83
N ASP A 65 -28.11 5.25 19.16
CA ASP A 65 -27.77 6.52 19.80
C ASP A 65 -27.17 6.30 21.20
N GLU A 66 -27.52 5.20 21.84
CA GLU A 66 -27.01 4.87 23.17
C GLU A 66 -25.50 4.66 23.15
N PHE A 67 -24.98 3.90 22.18
CA PHE A 67 -23.54 3.66 22.04
C PHE A 67 -22.81 4.95 21.66
N ILE A 68 -23.37 5.71 20.72
CA ILE A 68 -22.78 6.98 20.27
C ILE A 68 -22.66 7.96 21.45
N LYS A 69 -23.77 8.29 22.10
CA LYS A 69 -23.82 9.35 23.12
C LYS A 69 -23.04 9.05 24.41
N LYS A 70 -22.70 7.79 24.64
CA LYS A 70 -21.89 7.38 25.79
C LYS A 70 -20.39 7.60 25.59
N SER A 71 -19.92 7.87 24.37
CA SER A 71 -18.52 7.77 24.01
C SER A 71 -17.75 9.08 24.15
N ASP A 72 -16.51 9.03 24.62
CA ASP A 72 -15.59 10.17 24.69
C ASP A 72 -14.95 10.46 23.34
N PHE A 73 -14.69 9.42 22.55
CA PHE A 73 -14.22 9.51 21.16
C PHE A 73 -14.54 8.21 20.40
N ALA A 74 -14.45 8.27 19.09
CA ALA A 74 -14.66 7.12 18.22
C ALA A 74 -13.38 6.74 17.45
N VAL A 75 -13.18 5.43 17.23
CA VAL A 75 -12.14 4.86 16.36
C VAL A 75 -12.82 4.29 15.13
N ALA A 76 -12.50 4.80 13.94
CA ALA A 76 -13.09 4.34 12.70
C ALA A 76 -12.20 3.34 11.97
N SER A 77 -12.79 2.23 11.50
CA SER A 77 -12.12 1.34 10.55
C SER A 77 -11.86 2.06 9.22
N PRO A 78 -10.73 1.80 8.52
CA PRO A 78 -10.34 2.50 7.29
C PRO A 78 -11.37 2.45 6.16
N GLY A 79 -12.22 1.42 6.12
CA GLY A 79 -13.29 1.29 5.13
C GLY A 79 -14.50 2.21 5.35
N ILE A 80 -14.58 2.92 6.48
CA ILE A 80 -15.71 3.79 6.80
C ILE A 80 -15.41 5.21 6.30
N SER A 81 -16.17 5.65 5.29
CA SER A 81 -16.00 6.98 4.68
C SER A 81 -16.22 8.10 5.71
N PRO A 82 -15.38 9.15 5.71
CA PRO A 82 -15.57 10.34 6.54
C PRO A 82 -16.90 11.07 6.25
N HIS A 83 -17.51 10.76 5.10
CA HIS A 83 -18.80 11.30 4.65
C HIS A 83 -20.00 10.38 4.96
N SER A 84 -19.76 9.20 5.55
CA SER A 84 -20.81 8.26 5.93
C SER A 84 -21.76 8.83 6.97
N GLN A 85 -22.98 8.29 7.01
CA GLN A 85 -24.00 8.78 7.96
C GLN A 85 -23.55 8.58 9.41
N ILE A 86 -22.88 7.46 9.72
CA ILE A 86 -22.41 7.22 11.09
C ILE A 86 -21.36 8.24 11.52
N ILE A 87 -20.38 8.56 10.67
CA ILE A 87 -19.39 9.60 11.00
C ILE A 87 -20.04 10.97 11.19
N LYS A 88 -21.04 11.32 10.35
CA LYS A 88 -21.82 12.57 10.51
C LYS A 88 -22.57 12.60 11.84
N ARG A 89 -23.21 11.50 12.24
CA ARG A 89 -23.92 11.39 13.54
C ARG A 89 -22.96 11.54 14.73
N VAL A 90 -21.83 10.82 14.70
CA VAL A 90 -20.81 10.90 15.76
C VAL A 90 -20.26 12.32 15.89
N ARG A 91 -19.96 12.98 14.77
CA ARG A 91 -19.49 14.39 14.77
C ARG A 91 -20.54 15.39 15.21
N ALA A 92 -21.83 15.14 14.94
CA ALA A 92 -22.94 15.99 15.41
C ALA A 92 -23.04 15.99 16.93
N GLU A 93 -22.67 14.92 17.61
CA GLU A 93 -22.56 14.83 19.07
C GLU A 93 -21.22 15.38 19.60
N GLN A 94 -20.43 16.05 18.76
CA GLN A 94 -19.10 16.61 19.06
C GLN A 94 -18.07 15.58 19.54
N ILE A 95 -18.25 14.32 19.19
CA ILE A 95 -17.35 13.22 19.53
C ILE A 95 -16.21 13.17 18.49
N PRO A 96 -14.94 13.30 18.91
CA PRO A 96 -13.79 13.18 18.01
C PRO A 96 -13.74 11.79 17.38
N VAL A 97 -13.40 11.74 16.08
CA VAL A 97 -13.18 10.50 15.35
C VAL A 97 -11.72 10.39 14.96
N ILE A 98 -11.08 9.30 15.30
CA ILE A 98 -9.69 9.00 14.99
C ILE A 98 -9.54 7.68 14.24
N SER A 99 -8.39 7.47 13.59
CA SER A 99 -8.02 6.18 12.99
C SER A 99 -7.49 5.20 14.06
N GLU A 100 -7.49 3.91 13.72
CA GLU A 100 -6.86 2.88 14.54
C GLU A 100 -5.33 3.11 14.65
N LEU A 101 -4.69 3.60 13.60
CA LEU A 101 -3.28 4.03 13.60
C LEU A 101 -3.02 5.14 14.63
N GLU A 102 -3.89 6.14 14.66
CA GLU A 102 -3.82 7.22 15.64
C GLU A 102 -4.01 6.72 17.08
N LEU A 103 -4.90 5.74 17.29
CA LEU A 103 -5.09 5.12 18.59
C LEU A 103 -3.82 4.42 19.06
N ALA A 104 -3.20 3.58 18.23
CA ALA A 104 -1.95 2.92 18.56
C ALA A 104 -0.83 3.93 18.88
N TYR A 105 -0.69 4.97 18.05
CA TYR A 105 0.31 6.02 18.26
C TYR A 105 0.16 6.76 19.59
N ARG A 106 -1.08 7.00 20.03
CA ARG A 106 -1.33 7.73 21.29
C ARG A 106 -0.97 6.95 22.54
N GLU A 107 -1.01 5.64 22.46
CA GLU A 107 -0.87 4.76 23.61
C GLU A 107 0.50 4.04 23.68
N CYS A 108 1.37 4.22 22.67
CA CYS A 108 2.71 3.66 22.70
C CYS A 108 3.78 4.75 22.48
N ASP A 109 4.98 4.52 23.04
CA ASP A 109 6.13 5.42 22.93
C ASP A 109 7.09 5.00 21.80
N ILE A 110 6.74 3.98 21.00
CA ILE A 110 7.58 3.46 19.92
C ILE A 110 7.53 4.45 18.75
N PRO A 111 8.69 4.89 18.21
CA PRO A 111 8.72 5.79 17.08
C PRO A 111 8.22 5.12 15.79
N PHE A 112 7.45 5.88 15.00
CA PHE A 112 6.88 5.43 13.73
C PHE A 112 7.68 5.93 12.55
N ILE A 113 7.90 5.04 11.58
CA ILE A 113 8.28 5.35 10.20
C ILE A 113 7.02 5.20 9.38
N ILE A 114 6.40 6.31 8.95
CA ILE A 114 5.16 6.31 8.18
C ILE A 114 5.48 6.36 6.69
N ILE A 115 4.96 5.40 5.92
CA ILE A 115 5.13 5.33 4.47
C ILE A 115 3.76 5.51 3.81
N THR A 116 3.59 6.61 3.09
CA THR A 116 2.38 6.93 2.33
C THR A 116 2.72 7.23 0.86
N GLY A 117 1.70 7.39 0.05
CA GLY A 117 1.79 7.65 -1.39
C GLY A 117 0.63 7.01 -2.15
N THR A 118 0.60 7.15 -3.46
CA THR A 118 -0.38 6.44 -4.29
C THR A 118 0.11 5.02 -4.57
N ASN A 119 1.29 4.86 -5.11
CA ASN A 119 1.92 3.58 -5.46
C ASN A 119 3.23 3.36 -4.67
N GLY A 120 3.73 2.11 -4.63
CA GLY A 120 5.01 1.76 -4.01
C GLY A 120 5.01 1.58 -2.49
N LYS A 121 3.99 2.02 -1.76
CA LYS A 121 3.91 1.95 -0.29
C LYS A 121 4.27 0.58 0.29
N THR A 122 3.62 -0.47 -0.18
CA THR A 122 3.78 -1.84 0.37
C THR A 122 5.19 -2.36 0.17
N THR A 123 5.76 -2.17 -1.03
CA THR A 123 7.13 -2.59 -1.34
C THR A 123 8.13 -1.82 -0.49
N THR A 124 7.98 -0.51 -0.39
CA THR A 124 8.84 0.35 0.43
C THR A 124 8.74 -0.02 1.91
N THR A 125 7.52 -0.26 2.43
CA THR A 125 7.32 -0.68 3.83
C THR A 125 7.97 -2.02 4.12
N ALA A 126 7.74 -3.02 3.27
CA ALA A 126 8.30 -4.35 3.44
C ALA A 126 9.83 -4.34 3.34
N LEU A 127 10.40 -3.62 2.36
CA LEU A 127 11.85 -3.52 2.18
C LEU A 127 12.50 -2.74 3.34
N THR A 128 11.90 -1.63 3.77
CA THR A 128 12.38 -0.87 4.92
C THR A 128 12.42 -1.75 6.16
N GLN A 129 11.32 -2.43 6.49
CA GLN A 129 11.25 -3.34 7.63
C GLN A 129 12.29 -4.46 7.51
N HIS A 130 12.44 -5.06 6.32
CA HIS A 130 13.42 -6.12 6.09
C HIS A 130 14.85 -5.64 6.35
N ILE A 131 15.23 -4.45 5.90
CA ILE A 131 16.57 -3.90 6.14
C ILE A 131 16.77 -3.62 7.64
N LEU A 132 15.81 -2.93 8.26
CA LEU A 132 15.92 -2.56 9.67
C LEU A 132 15.97 -3.79 10.58
N SER A 133 15.21 -4.84 10.27
CA SER A 133 15.15 -6.07 11.08
C SER A 133 16.48 -6.83 11.17
N LYS A 134 17.47 -6.49 10.35
CA LYS A 134 18.82 -7.07 10.46
C LYS A 134 19.57 -6.62 11.72
N LYS A 135 19.22 -5.47 12.29
CA LYS A 135 19.89 -4.88 13.46
C LYS A 135 18.93 -4.38 14.55
N LEU A 136 17.67 -4.13 14.23
CA LEU A 136 16.67 -3.51 15.09
C LEU A 136 15.45 -4.42 15.20
N LYS A 137 14.72 -4.30 16.31
CA LYS A 137 13.41 -4.94 16.48
C LYS A 137 12.36 -4.06 15.81
N THR A 138 11.84 -4.50 14.69
CA THR A 138 10.88 -3.72 13.91
C THR A 138 9.75 -4.60 13.41
N GLU A 139 8.55 -4.01 13.30
CA GLU A 139 7.38 -4.68 12.74
C GLU A 139 6.76 -3.84 11.62
N ALA A 140 6.36 -4.52 10.54
CA ALA A 140 5.61 -3.89 9.46
C ALA A 140 4.11 -3.94 9.79
N CYS A 141 3.44 -2.79 9.78
CA CYS A 141 2.05 -2.69 10.19
C CYS A 141 1.26 -1.66 9.35
N GLY A 142 0.01 -1.45 9.67
CA GLY A 142 -0.83 -0.40 9.08
C GLY A 142 -1.80 -0.90 8.03
N ASN A 143 -1.81 -0.25 6.88
CA ASN A 143 -2.69 -0.58 5.76
C ASN A 143 -2.36 -1.93 5.11
N ILE A 144 -1.21 -2.51 5.44
CA ILE A 144 -0.81 -3.87 5.08
C ILE A 144 -0.73 -4.76 6.32
N GLY A 145 -1.05 -6.04 6.12
CA GLY A 145 -0.79 -7.10 7.09
C GLY A 145 -1.46 -6.89 8.44
N THR A 146 -0.72 -6.37 9.41
CA THR A 146 -1.09 -6.29 10.81
C THR A 146 -1.54 -4.86 11.19
N PRO A 147 -2.74 -4.68 11.78
CA PRO A 147 -3.12 -3.40 12.38
C PRO A 147 -2.13 -2.96 13.47
N PRO A 148 -1.73 -1.68 13.55
CA PRO A 148 -0.82 -1.17 14.57
C PRO A 148 -1.21 -1.53 16.00
N CYS A 149 -2.49 -1.48 16.35
CA CYS A 149 -2.99 -1.85 17.70
C CYS A 149 -2.72 -3.30 18.10
N LEU A 150 -2.46 -4.23 17.16
CA LEU A 150 -2.13 -5.62 17.52
C LEU A 150 -0.69 -5.79 17.99
N VAL A 151 0.20 -4.89 17.59
CA VAL A 151 1.65 -4.96 17.85
C VAL A 151 2.16 -3.79 18.69
N ALA A 152 1.29 -2.85 19.07
CA ALA A 152 1.67 -1.65 19.82
C ALA A 152 2.22 -1.92 21.25
N ASP A 153 1.95 -3.10 21.79
CA ASP A 153 2.47 -3.53 23.10
C ASP A 153 3.77 -4.34 23.01
N GLU A 154 4.30 -4.54 21.83
CA GLU A 154 5.57 -5.25 21.64
C GLU A 154 6.76 -4.35 21.98
N ASN A 155 7.88 -4.96 22.37
CA ASN A 155 9.12 -4.22 22.64
C ASN A 155 9.90 -4.03 21.34
N LEU A 156 9.55 -2.99 20.57
CA LEU A 156 10.14 -2.66 19.29
C LEU A 156 10.94 -1.36 19.35
N ASP A 157 11.96 -1.26 18.49
CA ASP A 157 12.72 -0.02 18.29
C ASP A 157 11.97 0.94 17.35
N TYR A 158 11.27 0.41 16.33
CA TYR A 158 10.47 1.18 15.36
C TYR A 158 9.27 0.39 14.83
N PHE A 159 8.18 1.10 14.57
CA PHE A 159 7.14 0.66 13.64
C PHE A 159 7.46 1.13 12.22
N VAL A 160 7.37 0.22 11.24
CA VAL A 160 7.39 0.56 9.82
C VAL A 160 5.97 0.46 9.29
N CYS A 161 5.27 1.60 9.22
CA CYS A 161 3.83 1.62 9.05
C CYS A 161 3.42 2.12 7.67
N GLU A 162 2.77 1.27 6.87
CA GLU A 162 2.06 1.72 5.68
C GLU A 162 0.81 2.49 6.09
N ALA A 163 0.69 3.75 5.66
CA ALA A 163 -0.48 4.55 5.96
C ALA A 163 -1.23 4.97 4.68
N SER A 164 -2.52 4.61 4.63
CA SER A 164 -3.43 5.10 3.60
C SER A 164 -3.82 6.55 3.86
N SER A 165 -4.32 7.25 2.82
CA SER A 165 -4.90 8.58 2.98
C SER A 165 -6.08 8.59 3.94
N PHE A 166 -6.85 7.50 4.01
CA PHE A 166 -7.99 7.34 4.92
C PHE A 166 -7.58 7.35 6.39
N GLN A 167 -6.50 6.61 6.72
CA GLN A 167 -5.95 6.56 8.07
C GLN A 167 -5.35 7.93 8.46
N LEU A 168 -4.60 8.55 7.56
CA LEU A 168 -3.99 9.85 7.79
C LEU A 168 -5.03 10.98 7.92
N ASP A 169 -6.13 10.93 7.17
CA ASP A 169 -7.21 11.93 7.28
C ASP A 169 -7.88 11.94 8.65
N MET A 170 -7.92 10.79 9.31
CA MET A 170 -8.45 10.64 10.67
C MET A 170 -7.37 10.63 11.75
N SER A 171 -6.14 11.05 11.44
CA SER A 171 -5.04 11.17 12.40
C SER A 171 -4.80 12.64 12.74
N THR A 172 -4.76 12.99 14.03
CA THR A 172 -4.72 14.37 14.50
C THR A 172 -3.52 14.74 15.37
N SER A 173 -2.78 13.75 15.88
CA SER A 173 -1.60 13.97 16.73
C SER A 173 -0.35 13.21 16.28
N LEU A 174 -0.44 12.44 15.21
CA LEU A 174 0.62 11.57 14.70
C LEU A 174 1.85 12.38 14.27
N LYS A 175 2.96 12.22 14.99
CA LYS A 175 4.27 12.85 14.69
C LYS A 175 5.31 11.75 14.49
N PRO A 176 5.46 11.21 13.28
CA PRO A 176 6.40 10.11 13.05
C PRO A 176 7.86 10.58 13.16
N TYR A 177 8.76 9.64 13.44
CA TYR A 177 10.21 9.89 13.35
C TYR A 177 10.60 10.15 11.88
N ILE A 178 10.12 9.33 10.95
CA ILE A 178 10.30 9.52 9.51
C ILE A 178 8.93 9.45 8.84
N ALA A 179 8.62 10.40 7.95
CA ALA A 179 7.51 10.34 7.02
C ALA A 179 8.03 10.23 5.58
N VAL A 180 7.60 9.21 4.86
CA VAL A 180 7.94 8.97 3.45
C VAL A 180 6.70 9.18 2.58
N TRP A 181 6.85 9.94 1.50
CA TRP A 181 5.83 10.08 0.47
C TRP A 181 6.37 9.59 -0.87
N THR A 182 5.93 8.40 -1.30
CA THR A 182 6.50 7.72 -2.47
C THR A 182 6.18 8.42 -3.79
N ASN A 183 4.94 8.81 -4.01
CA ASN A 183 4.45 9.55 -5.17
C ASN A 183 3.03 10.04 -4.95
N PHE A 184 2.57 10.95 -5.82
CA PHE A 184 1.21 11.46 -5.80
C PHE A 184 0.61 11.45 -7.21
N THR A 185 -0.33 10.56 -7.44
CA THR A 185 -1.17 10.50 -8.65
C THR A 185 -2.65 10.44 -8.24
N PRO A 186 -3.59 10.84 -9.10
CA PRO A 186 -5.02 10.78 -8.80
C PRO A 186 -5.47 9.37 -8.41
N ASP A 187 -6.08 9.23 -7.24
CA ASP A 187 -6.70 8.00 -6.76
C ASP A 187 -7.73 8.37 -5.68
N HIS A 188 -8.72 7.52 -5.43
CA HIS A 188 -9.70 7.70 -4.37
C HIS A 188 -10.40 9.09 -4.35
N ILE A 189 -10.59 9.71 -5.53
CA ILE A 189 -11.17 11.06 -5.68
C ILE A 189 -12.58 11.14 -5.09
N ASP A 190 -13.40 10.11 -5.34
CA ASP A 190 -14.77 10.03 -4.83
C ASP A 190 -14.81 9.96 -3.30
N TRP A 191 -13.89 9.21 -2.70
CA TRP A 191 -13.78 9.11 -1.25
C TRP A 191 -13.44 10.43 -0.57
N HIS A 192 -12.51 11.19 -1.13
CA HIS A 192 -12.01 12.45 -0.57
C HIS A 192 -12.79 13.68 -1.04
N ASN A 193 -13.78 13.54 -1.93
CA ASN A 193 -14.46 14.67 -2.59
C ASN A 193 -13.47 15.63 -3.28
N GLY A 194 -12.50 15.09 -4.00
CA GLY A 194 -11.58 15.86 -4.81
C GLY A 194 -10.10 15.57 -4.55
N LEU A 195 -9.30 15.88 -5.56
CA LEU A 195 -7.86 15.61 -5.58
C LEU A 195 -7.10 16.37 -4.46
N GLU A 196 -7.52 17.61 -4.19
CA GLU A 196 -6.88 18.44 -3.18
C GLU A 196 -7.09 17.90 -1.76
N ASN A 197 -8.28 17.37 -1.45
CA ASN A 197 -8.54 16.72 -0.17
C ASN A 197 -7.72 15.44 -0.01
N TYR A 198 -7.58 14.67 -1.10
CA TYR A 198 -6.72 13.47 -1.10
C TYR A 198 -5.26 13.83 -0.84
N PHE A 199 -4.75 14.91 -1.47
CA PHE A 199 -3.41 15.44 -1.21
C PHE A 199 -3.28 15.86 0.25
N ASN A 200 -4.21 16.67 0.75
CA ASN A 200 -4.18 17.22 2.10
C ASN A 200 -4.25 16.14 3.18
N ALA A 201 -4.99 15.05 2.94
CA ALA A 201 -5.02 13.90 3.84
C ALA A 201 -3.62 13.29 4.02
N LYS A 202 -2.86 13.10 2.93
CA LYS A 202 -1.48 12.59 3.01
C LYS A 202 -0.50 13.63 3.56
N ALA A 203 -0.69 14.91 3.26
CA ALA A 203 0.19 15.99 3.68
C ALA A 203 0.23 16.22 5.20
N ARG A 204 -0.74 15.69 5.95
CA ARG A 204 -0.87 15.94 7.42
C ARG A 204 0.40 15.66 8.20
N VAL A 205 1.04 14.50 7.98
CA VAL A 205 2.23 14.10 8.72
C VAL A 205 3.52 14.83 8.30
N PHE A 206 3.41 15.71 7.29
CA PHE A 206 4.50 16.56 6.80
C PHE A 206 4.33 18.01 7.20
N ARG A 207 3.14 18.42 7.67
CA ARG A 207 2.81 19.80 8.05
C ARG A 207 2.64 19.95 9.55
N GLU A 208 2.96 21.13 10.09
CA GLU A 208 2.65 21.49 11.47
C GLU A 208 1.13 21.37 11.77
N PRO A 209 0.74 20.93 12.97
CA PRO A 209 1.60 20.55 14.11
C PRO A 209 2.06 19.09 14.12
N GLN A 210 1.79 18.30 13.07
CA GLN A 210 2.07 16.87 12.97
C GLN A 210 3.36 16.53 12.21
N THR A 211 4.22 17.52 11.97
CA THR A 211 5.44 17.35 11.17
C THR A 211 6.33 16.24 11.72
N ALA A 212 6.73 15.32 10.85
CA ALA A 212 7.74 14.31 11.13
C ALA A 212 9.11 14.97 11.44
N GLN A 213 10.01 14.25 12.12
CA GLN A 213 11.38 14.73 12.31
C GLN A 213 12.15 14.77 10.99
N TYR A 214 11.95 13.77 10.14
CA TYR A 214 12.49 13.68 8.78
C TYR A 214 11.37 13.45 7.77
N CYS A 215 11.41 14.22 6.67
CA CYS A 215 10.46 14.08 5.56
C CYS A 215 11.21 13.58 4.33
N VAL A 216 10.81 12.43 3.81
CA VAL A 216 11.42 11.76 2.65
C VAL A 216 10.48 11.87 1.46
N LEU A 217 10.90 12.59 0.41
CA LEU A 217 10.04 12.97 -0.71
C LEU A 217 10.64 12.60 -2.06
N ASN A 218 9.78 12.20 -3.00
CA ASN A 218 10.15 11.91 -4.37
C ASN A 218 10.45 13.20 -5.16
N ALA A 219 11.69 13.39 -5.58
CA ALA A 219 12.10 14.56 -6.37
C ALA A 219 11.63 14.51 -7.83
N LYS A 220 11.29 13.32 -8.36
CA LYS A 220 10.69 13.16 -9.71
C LYS A 220 9.21 13.54 -9.76
N ASP A 221 8.55 13.64 -8.60
CA ASP A 221 7.17 14.09 -8.49
C ASP A 221 7.13 15.61 -8.30
N SER A 222 6.74 16.34 -9.34
CA SER A 222 6.74 17.80 -9.35
C SER A 222 5.86 18.40 -8.25
N LYS A 223 4.72 17.74 -7.92
CA LYS A 223 3.82 18.21 -6.86
C LYS A 223 4.45 18.06 -5.48
N LEU A 224 5.18 16.96 -5.24
CA LEU A 224 5.92 16.74 -3.99
C LEU A 224 7.14 17.66 -3.89
N LEU A 225 7.82 17.91 -5.00
CA LEU A 225 8.94 18.86 -5.04
C LEU A 225 8.47 20.28 -4.72
N ASP A 226 7.33 20.71 -5.25
CA ASP A 226 6.75 22.02 -4.89
C ASP A 226 6.30 22.05 -3.43
N PHE A 227 5.66 21.00 -2.95
CA PHE A 227 5.21 20.88 -1.57
C PHE A 227 6.36 20.90 -0.56
N SER A 228 7.55 20.42 -0.94
CA SER A 228 8.71 20.42 -0.06
C SER A 228 9.09 21.81 0.47
N LYS A 229 8.75 22.86 -0.27
CA LYS A 229 8.99 24.27 0.10
C LYS A 229 8.17 24.74 1.32
N GLU A 230 7.06 24.03 1.62
CA GLU A 230 6.20 24.31 2.77
C GLU A 230 6.67 23.58 4.05
N ILE A 231 7.56 22.58 3.92
CA ILE A 231 7.96 21.70 5.01
C ILE A 231 9.08 22.36 5.82
N LYS A 232 8.87 22.44 7.14
CA LYS A 232 9.86 23.02 8.06
C LYS A 232 10.87 22.01 8.61
N ALA A 233 10.54 20.71 8.53
CA ALA A 233 11.43 19.63 8.96
C ALA A 233 12.57 19.40 7.97
N LYS A 234 13.55 18.57 8.34
CA LYS A 234 14.62 18.19 7.43
C LYS A 234 14.09 17.30 6.31
N VAL A 235 14.14 17.81 5.08
CA VAL A 235 13.73 17.08 3.89
C VAL A 235 14.94 16.33 3.32
N ILE A 236 14.73 15.05 3.00
CA ILE A 236 15.63 14.21 2.23
C ILE A 236 14.88 13.81 0.95
N PHE A 237 15.49 14.02 -0.19
CA PHE A 237 14.91 13.64 -1.46
C PHE A 237 15.34 12.24 -1.89
N PHE A 238 14.54 11.61 -2.74
CA PHE A 238 14.95 10.42 -3.49
C PHE A 238 14.51 10.55 -4.96
N GLY A 239 15.08 9.73 -5.83
CA GLY A 239 14.81 9.71 -7.27
C GLY A 239 15.73 10.59 -8.09
N GLU A 240 16.24 11.69 -7.55
CA GLU A 240 17.12 12.66 -8.23
C GLU A 240 18.25 13.13 -7.34
N ASN A 241 19.40 13.47 -7.96
CA ASN A 241 20.52 14.07 -7.26
C ASN A 241 20.29 15.59 -7.06
N ILE A 242 19.50 15.95 -6.07
CA ILE A 242 19.18 17.33 -5.74
C ILE A 242 19.51 17.68 -4.29
N GLY A 243 19.88 18.93 -4.06
CA GLY A 243 20.17 19.43 -2.71
C GLY A 243 21.38 18.73 -2.06
N GLU A 244 21.48 18.85 -0.73
CA GLU A 244 22.57 18.28 0.08
C GLU A 244 22.21 16.92 0.70
N ASN A 245 20.93 16.56 0.69
CA ASN A 245 20.42 15.35 1.30
C ASN A 245 19.50 14.63 0.30
N CYS A 246 20.00 13.57 -0.32
CA CYS A 246 19.20 12.76 -1.25
C CYS A 246 19.71 11.30 -1.37
N CYS A 247 18.85 10.43 -1.86
CA CYS A 247 19.22 9.11 -2.35
C CYS A 247 18.80 9.03 -3.82
N TYR A 248 19.71 8.61 -4.68
CA TYR A 248 19.51 8.62 -6.12
C TYR A 248 20.34 7.51 -6.78
N HIS A 249 20.03 7.17 -8.00
CA HIS A 249 20.86 6.28 -8.80
C HIS A 249 21.29 6.94 -10.10
N ASP A 250 22.43 6.49 -10.61
CA ASP A 250 22.82 6.63 -12.00
C ASP A 250 22.46 5.34 -12.77
N HIS A 251 23.04 5.13 -13.95
CA HIS A 251 22.80 3.94 -14.77
C HIS A 251 23.39 2.64 -14.17
N LYS A 252 24.10 2.70 -13.06
CA LYS A 252 24.85 1.55 -12.50
C LYS A 252 24.70 1.36 -10.99
N THR A 253 24.55 2.45 -10.23
CA THR A 253 24.76 2.42 -8.77
C THR A 253 23.76 3.33 -8.08
N ILE A 254 23.29 2.92 -6.90
CA ILE A 254 22.49 3.77 -5.99
C ILE A 254 23.43 4.43 -5.00
N PHE A 255 23.29 5.75 -4.83
CA PHE A 255 24.07 6.61 -3.95
C PHE A 255 23.20 7.21 -2.85
N TYR A 256 23.78 7.34 -1.66
CA TYR A 256 23.21 8.13 -0.58
C TYR A 256 24.08 9.36 -0.33
N LYS A 257 23.46 10.54 -0.33
CA LYS A 257 24.10 11.82 -0.08
C LYS A 257 23.49 12.49 1.15
N PHE A 258 24.32 12.83 2.11
CA PHE A 258 23.86 13.48 3.33
C PHE A 258 24.84 14.54 3.79
N ASN A 259 24.35 15.78 3.99
CA ASN A 259 25.17 16.96 4.25
C ASN A 259 26.32 17.10 3.23
N GLY A 260 26.04 16.82 1.96
CA GLY A 260 27.00 16.89 0.86
C GLY A 260 27.93 15.66 0.71
N ASN A 261 28.08 14.81 1.72
CA ASN A 261 28.90 13.59 1.63
C ASN A 261 28.15 12.50 0.83
N ILE A 262 28.81 11.90 -0.15
CA ILE A 262 28.24 10.87 -1.05
C ILE A 262 28.84 9.52 -0.69
N GLU A 263 27.97 8.51 -0.56
CA GLU A 263 28.33 7.13 -0.31
C GLU A 263 27.69 6.25 -1.40
N GLU A 264 28.47 5.33 -1.98
CA GLU A 264 27.92 4.25 -2.82
C GLU A 264 27.28 3.18 -1.93
N ILE A 265 26.07 2.76 -2.26
CA ILE A 265 25.32 1.76 -1.46
C ILE A 265 25.29 0.41 -2.16
N ILE A 266 24.76 0.35 -3.38
CA ILE A 266 24.54 -0.91 -4.10
C ILE A 266 24.53 -0.68 -5.61
N LYS A 267 25.04 -1.65 -6.39
CA LYS A 267 24.91 -1.64 -7.84
C LYS A 267 23.49 -2.06 -8.26
N LEU A 268 22.95 -1.47 -9.30
CA LEU A 268 21.62 -1.81 -9.85
C LEU A 268 21.57 -3.28 -10.31
N SER A 269 22.70 -3.84 -10.81
CA SER A 269 22.82 -5.24 -11.19
C SER A 269 22.61 -6.22 -10.04
N ASP A 270 22.85 -5.79 -8.81
CA ASP A 270 22.77 -6.61 -7.59
C ASP A 270 21.38 -6.48 -6.94
N CYS A 271 20.51 -5.57 -7.45
CA CYS A 271 19.17 -5.38 -6.94
C CYS A 271 18.21 -6.47 -7.45
N PRO A 272 17.49 -7.17 -6.59
CA PRO A 272 16.52 -8.20 -7.01
C PRO A 272 15.24 -7.61 -7.58
N LEU A 273 14.93 -6.35 -7.26
CA LEU A 273 13.78 -5.60 -7.76
C LEU A 273 14.19 -4.81 -8.99
N ILE A 274 13.49 -5.01 -10.09
CA ILE A 274 13.75 -4.34 -11.37
C ILE A 274 12.81 -3.19 -11.63
N GLY A 275 13.25 -2.25 -12.47
CA GLY A 275 12.45 -1.12 -12.95
C GLY A 275 12.61 0.14 -12.09
N GLU A 276 12.46 1.29 -12.76
CA GLU A 276 12.69 2.62 -12.21
C GLU A 276 11.94 2.87 -10.88
N HIS A 277 10.66 2.50 -10.85
CA HIS A 277 9.83 2.64 -9.65
C HIS A 277 10.33 1.80 -8.46
N ASN A 278 10.95 0.62 -8.73
CA ASN A 278 11.52 -0.20 -7.68
C ASN A 278 12.86 0.35 -7.20
N TYR A 279 13.66 0.95 -8.07
CA TYR A 279 14.86 1.68 -7.63
C TYR A 279 14.49 2.82 -6.69
N GLN A 280 13.42 3.57 -6.99
CA GLN A 280 12.90 4.59 -6.07
C GLN A 280 12.40 4.02 -4.73
N ASN A 281 11.73 2.85 -4.73
CA ASN A 281 11.35 2.16 -3.50
C ASN A 281 12.58 1.75 -2.66
N ILE A 282 13.66 1.28 -3.33
CA ILE A 282 14.94 0.94 -2.69
C ILE A 282 15.59 2.20 -2.10
N GLU A 283 15.63 3.30 -2.84
CA GLU A 283 16.17 4.58 -2.39
C GLU A 283 15.46 5.08 -1.13
N CYS A 284 14.12 5.00 -1.10
CA CYS A 284 13.34 5.32 0.10
C CYS A 284 13.75 4.47 1.30
N ALA A 285 13.87 3.14 1.10
CA ALA A 285 14.24 2.21 2.16
C ALA A 285 15.69 2.47 2.66
N ILE A 286 16.62 2.79 1.77
CA ILE A 286 17.99 3.19 2.11
C ILE A 286 17.96 4.45 2.99
N VAL A 287 17.21 5.47 2.62
CA VAL A 287 17.08 6.70 3.43
C VAL A 287 16.58 6.37 4.83
N CYS A 288 15.52 5.58 4.96
CA CYS A 288 15.00 5.17 6.27
C CYS A 288 16.06 4.41 7.09
N ALA A 289 16.77 3.48 6.47
CA ALA A 289 17.82 2.70 7.12
C ALA A 289 19.01 3.57 7.58
N LYS A 290 19.46 4.49 6.75
CA LYS A 290 20.56 5.43 7.10
C LYS A 290 20.16 6.37 8.24
N LEU A 291 18.91 6.86 8.26
CA LEU A 291 18.39 7.72 9.34
C LEU A 291 18.20 6.96 10.66
N THR A 292 18.05 5.64 10.63
CA THR A 292 17.98 4.78 11.82
C THR A 292 19.34 4.16 12.21
N GLY A 293 20.43 4.55 11.53
CA GLY A 293 21.80 4.18 11.89
C GLY A 293 22.28 2.84 11.35
N ILE A 294 21.61 2.26 10.35
CA ILE A 294 22.07 1.01 9.70
C ILE A 294 23.27 1.30 8.78
N ASP A 295 24.29 0.49 8.85
CA ASP A 295 25.48 0.59 8.03
C ASP A 295 25.27 0.12 6.58
N ASN A 296 26.15 0.55 5.67
CA ASN A 296 26.01 0.29 4.23
C ASN A 296 26.11 -1.19 3.87
N GLU A 297 26.93 -1.97 4.55
CA GLU A 297 27.10 -3.40 4.31
C GLU A 297 25.79 -4.15 4.63
N THR A 298 25.25 -3.88 5.81
CA THR A 298 23.94 -4.43 6.23
C THR A 298 22.82 -4.04 5.27
N ILE A 299 22.78 -2.78 4.82
CA ILE A 299 21.77 -2.30 3.84
C ILE A 299 21.89 -3.05 2.52
N LYS A 300 23.12 -3.15 1.99
CA LYS A 300 23.40 -3.84 0.73
C LYS A 300 22.98 -5.31 0.79
N ASP A 301 23.42 -6.04 1.80
CA ASP A 301 23.13 -7.46 1.96
C ASP A 301 21.62 -7.70 2.10
N ALA A 302 20.95 -6.89 2.91
CA ALA A 302 19.50 -6.99 3.09
C ALA A 302 18.73 -6.72 1.78
N ILE A 303 19.17 -5.75 0.96
CA ILE A 303 18.55 -5.50 -0.35
C ILE A 303 18.72 -6.72 -1.26
N MET A 304 19.92 -7.29 -1.33
CA MET A 304 20.21 -8.47 -2.17
C MET A 304 19.40 -9.71 -1.77
N GLU A 305 19.10 -9.87 -0.48
CA GLU A 305 18.30 -10.98 0.05
C GLU A 305 16.77 -10.74 -0.06
N PHE A 306 16.36 -9.51 -0.34
CA PHE A 306 14.93 -9.13 -0.31
C PHE A 306 14.14 -9.83 -1.41
N LYS A 307 13.01 -10.41 -1.02
CA LYS A 307 12.00 -10.93 -1.95
C LYS A 307 10.82 -10.00 -2.00
N ALA A 308 10.43 -9.61 -3.21
CA ALA A 308 9.25 -8.78 -3.40
C ALA A 308 8.03 -9.39 -2.68
N PRO A 309 7.14 -8.56 -2.11
CA PRO A 309 5.86 -9.04 -1.64
C PRO A 309 5.13 -9.78 -2.76
N ALA A 310 4.47 -10.88 -2.41
CA ALA A 310 3.71 -11.68 -3.36
C ALA A 310 2.75 -10.81 -4.19
N HIS A 311 2.55 -11.18 -5.44
CA HIS A 311 1.63 -10.52 -6.40
C HIS A 311 2.01 -9.08 -6.79
N ARG A 312 3.26 -8.63 -6.55
CA ARG A 312 3.78 -7.32 -6.98
C ARG A 312 5.02 -7.51 -7.85
N LEU A 313 4.83 -7.57 -9.15
CA LEU A 313 5.88 -7.85 -10.13
C LEU A 313 6.79 -9.03 -9.69
N GLU A 314 6.15 -10.01 -9.05
CA GLU A 314 6.78 -11.18 -8.47
C GLU A 314 7.27 -12.12 -9.58
N LYS A 315 8.59 -12.37 -9.65
CA LYS A 315 9.12 -13.40 -10.56
C LYS A 315 8.71 -14.78 -10.05
N VAL A 316 7.84 -15.46 -10.79
CA VAL A 316 7.29 -16.78 -10.43
C VAL A 316 8.25 -17.87 -10.85
N ALA A 317 8.68 -17.84 -12.11
CA ALA A 317 9.52 -18.87 -12.70
C ALA A 317 10.22 -18.38 -13.97
N GLN A 318 11.18 -19.19 -14.43
CA GLN A 318 11.79 -19.02 -15.74
C GLN A 318 11.98 -20.42 -16.37
N SER A 319 11.42 -20.64 -17.55
CA SER A 319 11.51 -21.92 -18.26
C SER A 319 11.40 -21.71 -19.76
N GLY A 320 12.13 -22.49 -20.56
CA GLY A 320 12.07 -22.42 -22.02
C GLY A 320 12.40 -21.07 -22.64
N GLY A 321 13.17 -20.22 -21.95
CA GLY A 321 13.48 -18.85 -22.36
C GLY A 321 12.43 -17.81 -21.95
N ILE A 322 11.31 -18.23 -21.34
CA ILE A 322 10.20 -17.37 -20.91
C ILE A 322 10.34 -17.10 -19.40
N THR A 323 10.24 -15.85 -18.98
CA THR A 323 10.13 -15.45 -17.58
C THR A 323 8.69 -15.06 -17.26
N PHE A 324 8.14 -15.60 -16.17
CA PHE A 324 6.78 -15.36 -15.71
C PHE A 324 6.76 -14.40 -14.54
N TYR A 325 5.97 -13.31 -14.66
CA TYR A 325 5.79 -12.32 -13.60
C TYR A 325 4.33 -12.22 -13.16
N ASN A 326 4.12 -12.24 -11.86
CA ASN A 326 2.83 -12.08 -11.21
C ASN A 326 2.73 -10.68 -10.58
N ASP A 327 1.91 -9.86 -11.18
CA ASP A 327 1.55 -8.52 -10.69
C ASP A 327 0.03 -8.42 -10.47
N SER A 328 -0.56 -9.49 -9.94
CA SER A 328 -2.02 -9.58 -9.73
C SER A 328 -2.58 -8.46 -8.84
N LYS A 329 -1.75 -7.82 -8.03
CA LYS A 329 -2.13 -6.67 -7.20
C LYS A 329 -2.33 -5.37 -8.00
N ALA A 330 -1.95 -5.30 -9.26
CA ALA A 330 -2.28 -4.19 -10.16
C ALA A 330 -3.78 -4.22 -10.50
N THR A 331 -4.61 -3.70 -9.61
CA THR A 331 -6.08 -3.69 -9.71
C THR A 331 -6.64 -2.41 -10.32
N ASN A 332 -5.79 -1.56 -10.86
CA ASN A 332 -6.11 -0.35 -11.61
C ASN A 332 -5.11 -0.15 -12.77
N PRO A 333 -5.47 0.64 -13.80
CA PRO A 333 -4.62 0.89 -14.97
C PRO A 333 -3.26 1.49 -14.62
N GLU A 334 -3.20 2.42 -13.68
CA GLU A 334 -1.99 3.14 -13.29
C GLU A 334 -0.94 2.18 -12.71
N ALA A 335 -1.37 1.20 -11.90
CA ALA A 335 -0.47 0.18 -11.37
C ALA A 335 0.10 -0.72 -12.49
N SER A 336 -0.74 -1.10 -13.47
CA SER A 336 -0.30 -1.91 -14.61
C SER A 336 0.64 -1.15 -15.54
N VAL A 337 0.43 0.16 -15.75
CA VAL A 337 1.38 1.03 -16.48
C VAL A 337 2.77 0.96 -15.87
N VAL A 338 2.87 1.05 -14.55
CA VAL A 338 4.14 0.93 -13.82
C VAL A 338 4.83 -0.42 -14.09
N ALA A 339 4.05 -1.51 -14.06
CA ALA A 339 4.57 -2.85 -14.33
C ALA A 339 5.02 -3.01 -15.80
N ILE A 340 4.20 -2.56 -16.75
CA ILE A 340 4.50 -2.61 -18.19
C ILE A 340 5.80 -1.88 -18.51
N ASN A 341 5.97 -0.66 -17.98
CA ASN A 341 7.16 0.19 -18.21
C ASN A 341 8.45 -0.38 -17.57
N SER A 342 8.37 -1.47 -16.80
CA SER A 342 9.54 -2.15 -16.26
C SER A 342 10.25 -3.05 -17.28
N PHE A 343 9.64 -3.31 -18.42
CA PHE A 343 10.12 -4.25 -19.44
C PHE A 343 10.48 -3.54 -20.74
N ASN A 344 11.67 -2.91 -20.78
CA ASN A 344 12.17 -2.26 -21.98
C ASN A 344 12.90 -3.28 -22.88
N ASN A 345 12.68 -3.20 -24.20
CA ASN A 345 13.36 -4.00 -25.21
C ASN A 345 13.19 -5.54 -25.07
N GLN A 346 12.08 -5.99 -24.47
CA GLN A 346 11.71 -7.39 -24.34
C GLN A 346 10.42 -7.67 -25.10
N ASN A 347 10.26 -8.92 -25.59
CA ASN A 347 9.00 -9.36 -26.16
C ASN A 347 8.06 -9.77 -25.03
N VAL A 348 7.13 -8.89 -24.66
CA VAL A 348 6.22 -9.09 -23.54
C VAL A 348 4.83 -9.48 -24.01
N VAL A 349 4.27 -10.55 -23.46
CA VAL A 349 2.85 -10.89 -23.52
C VAL A 349 2.21 -10.46 -22.21
N LEU A 350 1.24 -9.54 -22.27
CA LEU A 350 0.49 -9.05 -21.13
C LEU A 350 -0.82 -9.81 -20.98
N ILE A 351 -1.12 -10.32 -19.79
CA ILE A 351 -2.45 -10.82 -19.42
C ILE A 351 -3.14 -9.73 -18.60
N ALA A 352 -4.26 -9.19 -19.13
CA ALA A 352 -4.99 -8.09 -18.53
C ALA A 352 -6.51 -8.35 -18.50
N GLY A 353 -7.24 -7.58 -17.67
CA GLY A 353 -8.69 -7.69 -17.52
C GLY A 353 -9.13 -8.20 -16.15
N GLY A 354 -10.44 -8.35 -15.99
CA GLY A 354 -11.09 -8.65 -14.73
C GLY A 354 -12.33 -7.78 -14.56
N ARG A 355 -12.72 -7.46 -13.30
CA ARG A 355 -13.87 -6.63 -12.99
C ARG A 355 -13.65 -5.18 -13.39
N ASP A 356 -14.50 -4.67 -14.26
CA ASP A 356 -14.41 -3.32 -14.78
C ASP A 356 -14.80 -2.27 -13.72
N LYS A 357 -14.02 -1.19 -13.64
CA LYS A 357 -14.29 -0.03 -12.79
C LYS A 357 -14.54 1.24 -13.61
N ASN A 358 -14.67 1.12 -14.94
CA ASN A 358 -14.85 2.25 -15.88
C ASN A 358 -13.79 3.36 -15.73
N THR A 359 -12.57 3.00 -15.35
CA THR A 359 -11.44 3.94 -15.23
C THR A 359 -10.93 4.37 -16.60
N ASP A 360 -10.23 5.50 -16.67
CA ASP A 360 -9.55 5.96 -17.87
C ASP A 360 -8.43 4.98 -18.27
N LEU A 361 -8.34 4.63 -19.56
CA LEU A 361 -7.37 3.71 -20.11
C LEU A 361 -6.33 4.38 -21.03
N THR A 362 -6.33 5.70 -21.14
CA THR A 362 -5.47 6.44 -22.08
C THR A 362 -3.99 6.12 -21.88
N GLU A 363 -3.49 6.30 -20.67
CA GLU A 363 -2.10 6.00 -20.29
C GLU A 363 -1.77 4.51 -20.42
N PHE A 364 -2.72 3.63 -20.06
CA PHE A 364 -2.56 2.19 -20.21
C PHE A 364 -2.39 1.81 -21.67
N CYS A 365 -3.23 2.32 -22.57
CA CYS A 365 -3.14 2.07 -24.01
C CYS A 365 -1.83 2.59 -24.60
N HIS A 366 -1.37 3.77 -24.17
CA HIS A 366 -0.08 4.33 -24.59
C HIS A 366 1.08 3.41 -24.18
N SER A 367 1.13 3.02 -22.92
CA SER A 367 2.16 2.13 -22.38
C SER A 367 2.17 0.76 -23.06
N VAL A 368 0.98 0.20 -23.36
CA VAL A 368 0.83 -1.05 -24.12
C VAL A 368 1.41 -0.92 -25.52
N ASN A 369 1.14 0.18 -26.23
CA ASN A 369 1.70 0.41 -27.58
C ASN A 369 3.22 0.47 -27.59
N GLU A 370 3.84 1.01 -26.55
CA GLU A 370 5.29 1.18 -26.49
C GLU A 370 6.04 -0.10 -26.09
N HIS A 371 5.46 -0.91 -25.21
CA HIS A 371 6.21 -1.98 -24.53
C HIS A 371 5.64 -3.39 -24.71
N ILE A 372 4.40 -3.55 -25.18
CA ILE A 372 3.74 -4.85 -25.22
C ILE A 372 3.64 -5.37 -26.66
N LYS A 373 3.96 -6.64 -26.85
CA LYS A 373 3.86 -7.32 -28.14
C LYS A 373 2.47 -7.86 -28.41
N THR A 374 1.84 -8.46 -27.40
CA THR A 374 0.49 -9.04 -27.47
C THR A 374 -0.21 -8.86 -26.13
N VAL A 375 -1.48 -8.49 -26.14
CA VAL A 375 -2.33 -8.46 -24.97
C VAL A 375 -3.31 -9.64 -25.01
N ILE A 376 -3.39 -10.40 -23.94
CA ILE A 376 -4.40 -11.43 -23.75
C ILE A 376 -5.40 -10.92 -22.70
N LEU A 377 -6.64 -10.76 -23.10
CA LEU A 377 -7.71 -10.19 -22.28
C LEU A 377 -8.59 -11.29 -21.69
N ILE A 378 -8.90 -11.15 -20.40
CA ILE A 378 -9.79 -12.05 -19.65
C ILE A 378 -10.87 -11.27 -18.89
N GLY A 379 -11.96 -11.93 -18.52
CA GLY A 379 -12.98 -11.41 -17.60
C GLY A 379 -13.88 -10.33 -18.18
N GLU A 380 -14.63 -9.68 -17.29
CA GLU A 380 -15.72 -8.74 -17.60
C GLU A 380 -15.26 -7.54 -18.45
N ALA A 381 -14.07 -6.99 -18.17
CA ALA A 381 -13.53 -5.81 -18.83
C ALA A 381 -13.00 -6.07 -20.25
N ALA A 382 -12.87 -7.33 -20.71
CA ALA A 382 -12.17 -7.69 -21.93
C ALA A 382 -12.64 -6.91 -23.16
N ASN A 383 -13.95 -6.78 -23.36
CA ASN A 383 -14.51 -6.08 -24.52
C ASN A 383 -14.19 -4.57 -24.51
N ARG A 384 -14.25 -3.93 -23.35
CA ARG A 384 -13.94 -2.49 -23.24
C ARG A 384 -12.45 -2.21 -23.43
N PHE A 385 -11.60 -3.07 -22.87
CA PHE A 385 -10.15 -2.97 -23.08
C PHE A 385 -9.78 -3.16 -24.53
N GLU A 386 -10.33 -4.17 -25.22
CA GLU A 386 -10.14 -4.40 -26.65
C GLU A 386 -10.50 -3.16 -27.49
N GLN A 387 -11.70 -2.58 -27.24
CA GLN A 387 -12.15 -1.39 -27.97
C GLN A 387 -11.20 -0.20 -27.78
N ASN A 388 -10.77 0.07 -26.52
CA ASN A 388 -9.86 1.16 -26.21
C ASN A 388 -8.46 0.94 -26.84
N LEU A 389 -7.93 -0.27 -26.78
CA LEU A 389 -6.65 -0.62 -27.39
C LEU A 389 -6.67 -0.42 -28.91
N ILE A 390 -7.73 -0.92 -29.60
CA ILE A 390 -7.90 -0.75 -31.05
C ILE A 390 -8.03 0.73 -31.41
N GLN A 391 -8.82 1.51 -30.67
CA GLN A 391 -8.97 2.95 -30.89
C GLN A 391 -7.65 3.72 -30.74
N ASN A 392 -6.74 3.22 -29.89
CA ASN A 392 -5.41 3.76 -29.69
C ASN A 392 -4.33 3.09 -30.57
N GLY A 393 -4.72 2.29 -31.58
CA GLY A 393 -3.82 1.74 -32.59
C GLY A 393 -3.17 0.41 -32.27
N PHE A 394 -3.52 -0.25 -31.16
CA PHE A 394 -3.00 -1.57 -30.81
C PHE A 394 -3.93 -2.69 -31.27
N ASN A 395 -3.41 -3.63 -32.09
CA ASN A 395 -4.22 -4.65 -32.74
C ASN A 395 -3.84 -6.11 -32.37
N SER A 396 -2.74 -6.34 -31.66
CA SER A 396 -2.31 -7.69 -31.28
C SER A 396 -3.01 -8.15 -30.01
N ILE A 397 -4.30 -8.44 -30.12
CA ILE A 397 -5.19 -8.75 -28.98
C ILE A 397 -5.77 -10.15 -29.15
N ILE A 398 -5.78 -10.92 -28.07
CA ILE A 398 -6.40 -12.23 -27.95
C ILE A 398 -7.36 -12.19 -26.77
N LYS A 399 -8.50 -12.86 -26.85
CA LYS A 399 -9.41 -13.01 -25.72
C LYS A 399 -9.45 -14.46 -25.29
N GLU A 400 -9.41 -14.69 -23.99
CA GLU A 400 -9.48 -16.00 -23.37
C GLU A 400 -10.51 -16.02 -22.24
N ASP A 401 -11.15 -17.17 -22.05
CA ASP A 401 -12.23 -17.31 -21.05
C ASP A 401 -11.68 -17.53 -19.63
N THR A 402 -10.46 -18.04 -19.50
CA THR A 402 -9.85 -18.37 -18.22
C THR A 402 -8.41 -17.85 -18.12
N LEU A 403 -7.92 -17.69 -16.89
CA LEU A 403 -6.52 -17.35 -16.65
C LEU A 403 -5.57 -18.46 -17.13
N GLN A 404 -5.98 -19.71 -17.00
CA GLN A 404 -5.22 -20.87 -17.44
C GLN A 404 -5.03 -20.88 -18.96
N SER A 405 -6.11 -20.70 -19.73
CA SER A 405 -6.02 -20.64 -21.19
C SER A 405 -5.21 -19.42 -21.64
N ALA A 406 -5.28 -18.30 -20.93
CA ALA A 406 -4.46 -17.13 -21.20
C ALA A 406 -2.96 -17.41 -21.00
N VAL A 407 -2.57 -18.17 -19.98
CA VAL A 407 -1.18 -18.60 -19.75
C VAL A 407 -0.72 -19.53 -20.86
N ASP A 408 -1.52 -20.55 -21.21
CA ASP A 408 -1.20 -21.49 -22.28
C ASP A 408 -1.00 -20.76 -23.61
N LYS A 409 -1.90 -19.83 -23.92
CA LYS A 409 -1.80 -19.00 -25.12
C LYS A 409 -0.55 -18.11 -25.12
N GLY A 410 -0.22 -17.55 -23.96
CA GLY A 410 1.02 -16.79 -23.77
C GLY A 410 2.27 -17.64 -24.04
N ILE A 411 2.31 -18.89 -23.57
CA ILE A 411 3.44 -19.82 -23.80
C ILE A 411 3.56 -20.17 -25.28
N GLU A 412 2.47 -20.39 -26.00
CA GLU A 412 2.47 -20.68 -27.45
C GLU A 412 3.14 -19.55 -28.27
N LEU A 413 3.01 -18.30 -27.83
CA LEU A 413 3.59 -17.13 -28.51
C LEU A 413 5.12 -17.00 -28.29
N LYS A 414 5.72 -17.77 -27.40
CA LYS A 414 7.16 -17.80 -27.09
C LYS A 414 7.76 -16.41 -26.85
N PRO A 415 7.22 -15.61 -25.91
CA PRO A 415 7.79 -14.31 -25.58
C PRO A 415 9.01 -14.46 -24.66
N ASP A 416 9.70 -13.34 -24.39
CA ASP A 416 10.71 -13.27 -23.33
C ASP A 416 10.03 -13.22 -21.94
N VAL A 417 8.85 -12.56 -21.87
CA VAL A 417 8.12 -12.35 -20.62
C VAL A 417 6.61 -12.61 -20.81
N ILE A 418 6.02 -13.34 -19.86
CA ILE A 418 4.57 -13.38 -19.62
C ILE A 418 4.29 -12.61 -18.33
N LEU A 419 3.57 -11.51 -18.45
CA LEU A 419 3.24 -10.61 -17.36
C LEU A 419 1.74 -10.68 -17.04
N LEU A 420 1.37 -11.17 -15.86
CA LEU A 420 0.03 -10.97 -15.31
C LEU A 420 -0.01 -9.61 -14.63
N SER A 421 -0.55 -8.57 -15.27
CA SER A 421 -0.80 -7.25 -14.67
C SER A 421 -2.17 -6.74 -15.12
N PRO A 422 -3.22 -7.10 -14.36
CA PRO A 422 -4.60 -7.12 -14.84
C PRO A 422 -5.23 -5.76 -15.11
N ALA A 423 -4.76 -4.67 -14.51
CA ALA A 423 -5.39 -3.33 -14.54
C ALA A 423 -6.83 -3.28 -13.99
N CYS A 424 -7.33 -4.39 -13.47
CA CYS A 424 -8.71 -4.59 -13.01
C CYS A 424 -8.78 -5.30 -11.66
N ALA A 425 -9.84 -5.04 -10.90
CA ALA A 425 -10.19 -5.88 -9.76
C ALA A 425 -10.45 -7.34 -10.20
N SER A 426 -10.44 -8.29 -9.27
CA SER A 426 -10.50 -9.73 -9.57
C SER A 426 -11.85 -10.39 -9.29
N PHE A 427 -12.81 -9.64 -8.75
CA PHE A 427 -14.04 -10.17 -8.16
C PHE A 427 -15.08 -10.73 -9.15
N ASP A 428 -14.83 -10.65 -10.44
CA ASP A 428 -15.61 -11.30 -11.51
C ASP A 428 -15.28 -12.79 -11.65
N MET A 429 -14.01 -13.17 -11.47
CA MET A 429 -13.52 -14.53 -11.68
C MET A 429 -12.87 -15.16 -10.44
N PHE A 430 -12.48 -14.35 -9.44
CA PHE A 430 -11.72 -14.79 -8.27
C PHE A 430 -12.24 -14.14 -6.97
N ASN A 431 -11.96 -14.76 -5.83
CA ASN A 431 -12.37 -14.24 -4.52
C ASN A 431 -11.59 -12.98 -4.10
N SER A 432 -10.34 -12.83 -4.57
CA SER A 432 -9.48 -11.69 -4.30
C SER A 432 -8.34 -11.62 -5.32
N TYR A 433 -7.55 -10.54 -5.30
CA TYR A 433 -6.36 -10.46 -6.16
C TYR A 433 -5.28 -11.47 -5.72
N GLU A 434 -5.22 -11.80 -4.43
CA GLU A 434 -4.33 -12.85 -3.92
C GLU A 434 -4.71 -14.20 -4.54
N HIS A 435 -5.99 -14.55 -4.52
CA HIS A 435 -6.48 -15.79 -5.13
C HIS A 435 -6.16 -15.85 -6.64
N ARG A 436 -6.37 -14.75 -7.38
CA ARG A 436 -5.98 -14.67 -8.80
C ARG A 436 -4.48 -14.91 -8.99
N GLY A 437 -3.65 -14.29 -8.15
CA GLY A 437 -2.21 -14.42 -8.20
C GLY A 437 -1.71 -15.83 -7.82
N GLU A 438 -2.31 -16.47 -6.83
CA GLU A 438 -1.97 -17.87 -6.48
C GLU A 438 -2.36 -18.84 -7.61
N VAL A 439 -3.58 -18.71 -8.19
CA VAL A 439 -4.00 -19.51 -9.34
C VAL A 439 -3.01 -19.37 -10.52
N PHE A 440 -2.54 -18.15 -10.80
CA PHE A 440 -1.52 -17.93 -11.81
C PHE A 440 -0.22 -18.66 -11.49
N LYS A 441 0.29 -18.53 -10.27
CA LYS A 441 1.54 -19.15 -9.82
C LYS A 441 1.46 -20.68 -9.88
N GLU A 442 0.42 -21.24 -9.31
CA GLU A 442 0.20 -22.70 -9.30
C GLU A 442 0.12 -23.26 -10.71
N TYR A 443 -0.62 -22.57 -11.60
CA TYR A 443 -0.76 -23.02 -12.98
C TYR A 443 0.56 -22.93 -13.74
N VAL A 444 1.26 -21.81 -13.67
CA VAL A 444 2.59 -21.64 -14.29
C VAL A 444 3.55 -22.75 -13.82
N LEU A 445 3.65 -22.98 -12.51
CA LEU A 445 4.55 -24.01 -11.96
C LEU A 445 4.17 -25.42 -12.44
N SER A 446 2.90 -25.71 -12.62
CA SER A 446 2.43 -27.00 -13.16
C SER A 446 2.75 -27.21 -14.65
N ARG A 447 2.91 -26.11 -15.42
CA ARG A 447 3.17 -26.16 -16.87
C ARG A 447 4.65 -26.24 -17.23
N ILE A 448 5.55 -25.88 -16.31
CA ILE A 448 7.01 -25.84 -16.52
C ILE A 448 7.75 -27.02 -15.88
N GLN A 449 7.04 -27.86 -15.13
CA GLN A 449 7.54 -29.18 -14.67
C GLN A 449 7.48 -30.18 -15.82
#